data_9d98483bab3d565b0fdf6d0c606de5ae
#
_entry.id   9d98483bab3d565b0fdf6d0c606de5ae
#
_cell.length_a   1.000
_cell.length_b   1.000
_cell.length_c   1.000
_cell.angle_alpha   90.00
_cell.angle_beta   90.00
_cell.angle_gamma   90.00
#
_symmetry.space_group_name_H-M   'P 1'
#
loop_
_entity.id
_entity.type
_entity.pdbx_description
1 polymer ?
#
loop_
_entity_poly.entity_id
_entity_poly.type
_entity_poly.pdbx_seq_one_letter_code
_entity_poly.pdbx_strand_id
1 'polypeptide(L)'
;MKSIKSKIQISMLAVVLIGSVLIGVITALLNAGGIDDVMTKTLGPATQMAADAVEWKMGNYWTALQEAAASDIFRESDPTAPELIPLREDIAQRNGFLYVGKMNASGFSSTGYSYAGEDYFQQCKSTMKPYISDIMNDGQRMIFLLEVPIITNGRFAGVVYGGICADFLSDIVVNLAMGSDGVAY
;
A
#
# COMPACT_ATOMS: atom_id res chain seq x y z
N MET A 1 64.86 -38.38 14.57
CA MET A 1 63.63 -39.21 14.57
C MET A 1 62.54 -38.51 15.28
N LYS A 2 61.46 -38.13 14.60
CA LYS A 2 60.26 -37.45 15.24
C LYS A 2 59.59 -38.48 16.13
N SER A 3 59.46 -38.19 17.43
CA SER A 3 58.81 -39.01 18.44
C SER A 3 57.46 -39.55 18.01
N ILE A 4 57.14 -40.80 18.27
CA ILE A 4 55.81 -41.39 18.01
C ILE A 4 54.70 -40.55 18.59
N LYS A 5 54.93 -39.89 19.71
CA LYS A 5 54.03 -38.94 20.36
C LYS A 5 53.67 -37.74 19.45
N SER A 6 54.65 -37.17 18.73
CA SER A 6 54.45 -36.07 17.79
C SER A 6 53.64 -36.46 16.54
N LYS A 7 53.82 -37.71 16.05
CA LYS A 7 53.03 -38.22 14.93
C LYS A 7 51.55 -38.40 15.27
N ILE A 8 51.28 -38.94 16.47
CA ILE A 8 49.90 -39.11 16.97
C ILE A 8 49.21 -37.78 17.19
N GLN A 9 49.91 -36.79 17.78
CA GLN A 9 49.34 -35.44 17.98
C GLN A 9 49.04 -34.75 16.63
N ILE A 10 49.91 -34.83 15.63
CA ILE A 10 49.68 -34.24 14.31
C ILE A 10 48.52 -34.93 13.59
N SER A 11 48.42 -36.26 13.67
CA SER A 11 47.29 -36.98 13.08
C SER A 11 45.96 -36.62 13.72
N MET A 12 45.92 -36.51 15.06
CA MET A 12 44.72 -36.13 15.79
C MET A 12 44.28 -34.70 15.46
N LEU A 13 45.24 -33.77 15.37
CA LEU A 13 44.96 -32.38 14.98
C LEU A 13 44.40 -32.27 13.55
N ALA A 14 44.97 -33.07 12.63
CA ALA A 14 44.50 -33.10 11.24
C ALA A 14 43.07 -33.63 11.11
N VAL A 15 42.72 -34.69 11.87
CA VAL A 15 41.35 -35.24 11.87
C VAL A 15 40.34 -34.22 12.40
N VAL A 16 40.65 -33.50 13.49
CA VAL A 16 39.80 -32.47 14.06
C VAL A 16 39.61 -31.29 13.11
N LEU A 17 40.71 -30.86 12.44
CA LEU A 17 40.64 -29.76 11.45
C LEU A 17 39.78 -30.15 10.24
N ILE A 18 39.97 -31.36 9.69
CA ILE A 18 39.15 -31.83 8.56
C ILE A 18 37.68 -31.94 8.97
N GLY A 19 37.40 -32.47 10.17
CA GLY A 19 36.04 -32.58 10.69
C GLY A 19 35.35 -31.22 10.86
N SER A 20 36.07 -30.23 11.41
CA SER A 20 35.49 -28.87 11.58
C SER A 20 35.22 -28.15 10.25
N VAL A 21 36.11 -28.33 9.25
CA VAL A 21 35.90 -27.76 7.90
C VAL A 21 34.71 -28.43 7.20
N LEU A 22 34.55 -29.75 7.31
CA LEU A 22 33.42 -30.47 6.72
C LEU A 22 32.08 -30.02 7.36
N ILE A 23 32.03 -29.90 8.67
CA ILE A 23 30.83 -29.42 9.37
C ILE A 23 30.53 -27.98 8.93
N GLY A 24 31.52 -27.11 8.86
CA GLY A 24 31.33 -25.72 8.40
C GLY A 24 30.79 -25.63 6.97
N VAL A 25 31.32 -26.45 6.05
CA VAL A 25 30.82 -26.47 4.64
C VAL A 25 29.40 -27.01 4.56
N ILE A 26 29.10 -28.11 5.28
CA ILE A 26 27.73 -28.67 5.30
C ILE A 26 26.73 -27.65 5.88
N THR A 27 27.08 -26.98 6.97
CA THR A 27 26.24 -25.97 7.58
C THR A 27 26.03 -24.77 6.64
N ALA A 28 27.08 -24.33 5.96
CA ALA A 28 26.98 -23.24 4.97
C ALA A 28 26.08 -23.62 3.77
N LEU A 29 26.20 -24.85 3.26
CA LEU A 29 25.37 -25.34 2.16
C LEU A 29 23.87 -25.48 2.56
N LEU A 30 23.61 -26.00 3.77
CA LEU A 30 22.26 -26.14 4.28
C LEU A 30 21.60 -24.77 4.53
N ASN A 31 22.37 -23.81 5.07
CA ASN A 31 21.84 -22.46 5.30
C ASN A 31 21.61 -21.71 3.96
N ALA A 32 22.48 -21.83 2.99
CA ALA A 32 22.29 -21.21 1.69
C ALA A 32 21.04 -21.75 0.97
N GLY A 33 20.86 -23.08 0.97
CA GLY A 33 19.65 -23.70 0.40
C GLY A 33 18.37 -23.34 1.14
N GLY A 34 18.42 -23.20 2.47
CA GLY A 34 17.25 -22.78 3.27
C GLY A 34 16.85 -21.33 3.03
N ILE A 35 17.81 -20.42 2.88
CA ILE A 35 17.55 -19.00 2.59
C ILE A 35 16.93 -18.84 1.19
N ASP A 36 17.48 -19.51 0.18
CA ASP A 36 16.93 -19.47 -1.18
C ASP A 36 15.51 -20.05 -1.24
N ASP A 37 15.22 -21.10 -0.51
CA ASP A 37 13.90 -21.72 -0.46
C ASP A 37 12.86 -20.82 0.21
N VAL A 38 13.22 -20.15 1.30
CA VAL A 38 12.37 -19.15 1.97
C VAL A 38 12.15 -17.92 1.08
N MET A 39 13.22 -17.39 0.49
CA MET A 39 13.12 -16.22 -0.41
C MET A 39 12.24 -16.49 -1.61
N THR A 40 12.45 -17.60 -2.31
CA THR A 40 11.76 -17.87 -3.57
C THR A 40 10.37 -18.47 -3.40
N LYS A 41 10.18 -19.34 -2.39
CA LYS A 41 8.91 -20.07 -2.20
C LYS A 41 7.93 -19.39 -1.25
N THR A 42 8.42 -18.55 -0.34
CA THR A 42 7.58 -17.92 0.69
C THR A 42 7.47 -16.42 0.49
N LEU A 43 8.59 -15.70 0.44
CA LEU A 43 8.55 -14.23 0.34
C LEU A 43 8.08 -13.74 -1.03
N GLY A 44 8.48 -14.41 -2.11
CA GLY A 44 8.05 -14.05 -3.47
C GLY A 44 6.52 -14.06 -3.61
N PRO A 45 5.85 -15.19 -3.36
CA PRO A 45 4.39 -15.28 -3.40
C PRO A 45 3.69 -14.34 -2.41
N ALA A 46 4.20 -14.20 -1.18
CA ALA A 46 3.63 -13.29 -0.18
C ALA A 46 3.69 -11.82 -0.64
N THR A 47 4.82 -11.40 -1.22
CA THR A 47 4.95 -10.04 -1.77
C THR A 47 4.00 -9.80 -2.94
N GLN A 48 3.83 -10.79 -3.82
CA GLN A 48 2.88 -10.70 -4.93
C GLN A 48 1.44 -10.61 -4.42
N MET A 49 1.06 -11.42 -3.44
CA MET A 49 -0.26 -11.35 -2.81
C MET A 49 -0.51 -9.99 -2.15
N ALA A 50 0.51 -9.39 -1.53
CA ALA A 50 0.42 -8.05 -0.98
C ALA A 50 0.15 -7.01 -2.07
N ALA A 51 0.91 -7.07 -3.17
CA ALA A 51 0.75 -6.17 -4.29
C ALA A 51 -0.65 -6.29 -4.91
N ASP A 52 -1.10 -7.53 -5.17
CA ASP A 52 -2.43 -7.81 -5.72
C ASP A 52 -3.56 -7.30 -4.80
N ALA A 53 -3.40 -7.47 -3.47
CA ALA A 53 -4.38 -6.98 -2.49
C ALA A 53 -4.45 -5.43 -2.47
N VAL A 54 -3.30 -4.76 -2.56
CA VAL A 54 -3.25 -3.29 -2.67
C VAL A 54 -3.90 -2.84 -3.98
N GLU A 55 -3.55 -3.46 -5.10
CA GLU A 55 -4.09 -3.12 -6.41
C GLU A 55 -5.62 -3.31 -6.45
N TRP A 56 -6.12 -4.44 -5.94
CA TRP A 56 -7.56 -4.71 -5.85
C TRP A 56 -8.27 -3.65 -4.98
N LYS A 57 -7.72 -3.33 -3.81
CA LYS A 57 -8.31 -2.35 -2.90
C LYS A 57 -8.32 -0.95 -3.53
N MET A 58 -7.21 -0.56 -4.15
CA MET A 58 -7.11 0.72 -4.85
C MET A 58 -8.07 0.79 -6.04
N GLY A 59 -8.21 -0.31 -6.80
CA GLY A 59 -9.17 -0.43 -7.90
C GLY A 59 -10.61 -0.18 -7.45
N ASN A 60 -11.00 -0.75 -6.31
CA ASN A 60 -12.34 -0.53 -5.74
C ASN A 60 -12.56 0.93 -5.35
N TYR A 61 -11.57 1.57 -4.73
CA TYR A 61 -11.66 3.00 -4.40
C TYR A 61 -11.84 3.86 -5.65
N TRP A 62 -11.03 3.62 -6.69
CA TRP A 62 -11.15 4.34 -7.97
C TRP A 62 -12.52 4.15 -8.62
N THR A 63 -13.00 2.93 -8.69
CA THR A 63 -14.32 2.62 -9.27
C THR A 63 -15.42 3.37 -8.55
N ALA A 64 -15.45 3.34 -7.21
CA ALA A 64 -16.48 4.02 -6.43
C ALA A 64 -16.49 5.55 -6.66
N LEU A 65 -15.31 6.19 -6.72
CA LEU A 65 -15.22 7.62 -6.98
C LEU A 65 -15.53 7.97 -8.45
N GLN A 66 -15.17 7.12 -9.41
CA GLN A 66 -15.52 7.31 -10.83
C GLN A 66 -17.02 7.21 -11.06
N GLU A 67 -17.69 6.23 -10.43
CA GLU A 67 -19.15 6.11 -10.46
C GLU A 67 -19.83 7.35 -9.87
N ALA A 68 -19.33 7.84 -8.73
CA ALA A 68 -19.82 9.06 -8.12
C ALA A 68 -19.63 10.27 -9.06
N ALA A 69 -18.42 10.44 -9.62
CA ALA A 69 -18.11 11.55 -10.54
C ALA A 69 -18.92 11.51 -11.85
N ALA A 70 -19.34 10.30 -12.28
CA ALA A 70 -20.18 10.11 -13.45
C ALA A 70 -21.68 10.35 -13.19
N SER A 71 -22.12 10.31 -11.94
CA SER A 71 -23.54 10.48 -11.58
C SER A 71 -23.99 11.93 -11.75
N ASP A 72 -25.22 12.13 -12.21
CA ASP A 72 -25.78 13.47 -12.46
C ASP A 72 -25.86 14.29 -11.18
N ILE A 73 -26.19 13.67 -10.05
CA ILE A 73 -26.28 14.37 -8.77
C ILE A 73 -24.95 14.97 -8.32
N PHE A 74 -23.81 14.25 -8.53
CA PHE A 74 -22.50 14.82 -8.24
C PHE A 74 -22.03 15.83 -9.31
N ARG A 75 -22.53 15.74 -10.52
CA ARG A 75 -22.17 16.67 -11.61
C ARG A 75 -22.88 18.02 -11.47
N GLU A 76 -24.14 18.02 -11.07
CA GLU A 76 -25.02 19.19 -11.12
C GLU A 76 -25.12 19.92 -9.78
N SER A 77 -25.07 19.20 -8.63
CA SER A 77 -25.24 19.82 -7.33
C SER A 77 -24.04 20.68 -6.90
N ASP A 78 -24.30 21.70 -6.08
CA ASP A 78 -23.24 22.42 -5.37
C ASP A 78 -22.52 21.50 -4.37
N PRO A 79 -21.19 21.67 -4.12
CA PRO A 79 -20.48 20.86 -3.12
C PRO A 79 -21.12 20.83 -1.73
N THR A 80 -21.83 21.90 -1.34
CA THR A 80 -22.47 22.02 -0.04
C THR A 80 -23.92 21.54 -0.03
N ALA A 81 -24.45 21.05 -1.16
CA ALA A 81 -25.84 20.64 -1.30
C ALA A 81 -26.21 19.52 -0.32
N PRO A 82 -27.31 19.65 0.44
CA PRO A 82 -27.71 18.67 1.46
C PRO A 82 -27.97 17.27 0.91
N GLU A 83 -28.43 17.16 -0.33
CA GLU A 83 -28.70 15.89 -1.00
C GLU A 83 -27.42 15.05 -1.24
N LEU A 84 -26.25 15.68 -1.27
CA LEU A 84 -24.97 14.97 -1.38
C LEU A 84 -24.53 14.30 -0.07
N ILE A 85 -25.01 14.76 1.08
CA ILE A 85 -24.57 14.27 2.39
C ILE A 85 -24.78 12.75 2.51
N PRO A 86 -26.02 12.23 2.39
CA PRO A 86 -26.27 10.80 2.55
C PRO A 86 -25.54 9.95 1.49
N LEU A 87 -25.37 10.48 0.28
CA LEU A 87 -24.67 9.75 -0.79
C LEU A 87 -23.16 9.64 -0.52
N ARG A 88 -22.54 10.71 -0.03
CA ARG A 88 -21.13 10.71 0.33
C ARG A 88 -20.85 9.76 1.50
N GLU A 89 -21.73 9.78 2.52
CA GLU A 89 -21.63 8.89 3.68
C GLU A 89 -21.79 7.42 3.26
N ASP A 90 -22.77 7.12 2.42
CA ASP A 90 -23.01 5.77 1.91
C ASP A 90 -21.83 5.25 1.06
N ILE A 91 -21.27 6.08 0.17
CA ILE A 91 -20.07 5.71 -0.60
C ILE A 91 -18.89 5.48 0.33
N ALA A 92 -18.69 6.36 1.31
CA ALA A 92 -17.60 6.24 2.27
C ALA A 92 -17.72 4.94 3.08
N GLN A 93 -18.87 4.65 3.63
CA GLN A 93 -19.11 3.48 4.46
C GLN A 93 -18.95 2.17 3.66
N ARG A 94 -19.56 2.08 2.47
CA ARG A 94 -19.52 0.85 1.66
C ARG A 94 -18.13 0.52 1.15
N ASN A 95 -17.33 1.53 0.84
CA ASN A 95 -16.01 1.30 0.23
C ASN A 95 -14.84 1.44 1.22
N GLY A 96 -15.09 1.88 2.46
CA GLY A 96 -14.06 2.03 3.49
C GLY A 96 -13.21 3.29 3.34
N PHE A 97 -13.77 4.37 2.77
CA PHE A 97 -13.18 5.70 2.87
C PHE A 97 -13.42 6.28 4.27
N LEU A 98 -12.51 7.14 4.71
CA LEU A 98 -12.72 7.93 5.92
C LEU A 98 -13.85 8.95 5.70
N TYR A 99 -13.86 9.52 4.53
CA TYR A 99 -14.86 10.46 4.04
C TYR A 99 -14.82 10.54 2.51
N VAL A 100 -15.92 10.94 1.93
CA VAL A 100 -16.03 11.31 0.51
C VAL A 100 -16.54 12.74 0.43
N GLY A 101 -15.99 13.52 -0.48
CA GLY A 101 -16.37 14.91 -0.69
C GLY A 101 -16.40 15.30 -2.16
N LYS A 102 -16.87 16.52 -2.39
CA LYS A 102 -16.89 17.17 -3.71
C LYS A 102 -16.22 18.53 -3.62
N MET A 103 -15.48 18.90 -4.65
CA MET A 103 -15.01 20.27 -4.91
C MET A 103 -15.61 20.76 -6.23
N ASN A 104 -15.92 22.03 -6.32
CA ASN A 104 -16.29 22.64 -7.60
C ASN A 104 -15.05 22.99 -8.45
N ALA A 105 -15.26 23.53 -9.65
CA ALA A 105 -14.17 23.91 -10.57
C ALA A 105 -13.22 24.98 -10.02
N SER A 106 -13.61 25.71 -8.98
CA SER A 106 -12.79 26.71 -8.27
C SER A 106 -12.03 26.12 -7.08
N GLY A 107 -12.19 24.82 -6.76
CA GLY A 107 -11.57 24.18 -5.61
C GLY A 107 -12.29 24.39 -4.29
N PHE A 108 -13.51 24.94 -4.29
CA PHE A 108 -14.31 25.08 -3.09
C PHE A 108 -14.99 23.75 -2.75
N SER A 109 -14.80 23.30 -1.50
CA SER A 109 -15.22 21.97 -1.08
C SER A 109 -16.55 21.96 -0.32
N SER A 110 -17.07 20.77 -0.14
CA SER A 110 -18.24 20.48 0.69
C SER A 110 -18.06 20.82 2.18
N THR A 111 -16.85 21.03 2.65
CA THR A 111 -16.54 21.43 4.02
C THR A 111 -16.43 22.94 4.20
N GLY A 112 -16.60 23.71 3.12
CA GLY A 112 -16.48 25.17 3.15
C GLY A 112 -15.05 25.70 2.99
N TYR A 113 -14.05 24.81 2.83
CA TYR A 113 -12.66 25.20 2.59
C TYR A 113 -12.35 25.26 1.10
N SER A 114 -11.38 26.13 0.74
CA SER A 114 -10.85 26.22 -0.62
C SER A 114 -9.53 25.46 -0.71
N TYR A 115 -9.48 24.54 -1.64
CA TYR A 115 -8.29 23.75 -1.99
C TYR A 115 -7.68 24.18 -3.33
N ALA A 116 -8.06 25.37 -3.81
CA ALA A 116 -7.62 25.89 -5.11
C ALA A 116 -6.11 26.02 -5.24
N GLY A 117 -5.37 26.19 -4.13
CA GLY A 117 -3.92 26.31 -4.10
C GLY A 117 -3.19 24.99 -3.91
N GLU A 118 -3.89 23.90 -3.65
CA GLU A 118 -3.30 22.61 -3.35
C GLU A 118 -2.83 21.89 -4.63
N ASP A 119 -1.63 21.32 -4.58
CA ASP A 119 -1.02 20.67 -5.74
C ASP A 119 -1.87 19.51 -6.29
N TYR A 120 -2.46 18.69 -5.43
CA TYR A 120 -3.31 17.58 -5.85
C TYR A 120 -4.54 18.06 -6.63
N PHE A 121 -5.21 19.14 -6.20
CA PHE A 121 -6.33 19.73 -6.95
C PHE A 121 -5.87 20.28 -8.31
N GLN A 122 -4.74 20.99 -8.35
CA GLN A 122 -4.21 21.55 -9.58
C GLN A 122 -3.77 20.47 -10.58
N GLN A 123 -3.18 19.38 -10.10
CA GLN A 123 -2.81 18.24 -10.93
C GLN A 123 -4.04 17.55 -11.53
N CYS A 124 -5.05 17.25 -10.71
CA CYS A 124 -6.30 16.67 -11.18
C CYS A 124 -7.00 17.58 -12.21
N LYS A 125 -7.05 18.89 -11.95
CA LYS A 125 -7.65 19.90 -12.84
C LYS A 125 -6.92 20.04 -14.16
N SER A 126 -5.59 20.15 -14.14
CA SER A 126 -4.79 20.41 -15.36
C SER A 126 -4.72 19.19 -16.27
N THR A 127 -4.64 18.01 -15.70
CA THR A 127 -4.53 16.75 -16.45
C THR A 127 -5.87 16.18 -16.85
N MET A 128 -6.98 16.57 -16.17
CA MET A 128 -8.31 15.96 -16.26
C MET A 128 -8.27 14.43 -16.05
N LYS A 129 -7.34 13.95 -15.23
CA LYS A 129 -7.16 12.53 -14.90
C LYS A 129 -7.26 12.33 -13.39
N PRO A 130 -7.63 11.13 -12.96
CA PRO A 130 -7.55 10.76 -11.55
C PRO A 130 -6.15 11.01 -10.98
N TYR A 131 -6.09 11.46 -9.72
CA TYR A 131 -4.85 11.80 -9.04
C TYR A 131 -4.85 11.27 -7.61
N ILE A 132 -3.66 10.94 -7.10
CA ILE A 132 -3.43 10.56 -5.70
C ILE A 132 -2.56 11.64 -5.08
N SER A 133 -2.98 12.19 -3.95
CA SER A 133 -2.16 13.14 -3.20
C SER A 133 -0.96 12.47 -2.54
N ASP A 134 0.01 13.26 -2.13
CA ASP A 134 0.98 12.82 -1.14
C ASP A 134 0.30 12.47 0.19
N ILE A 135 1.01 11.70 1.02
CA ILE A 135 0.54 11.39 2.38
C ILE A 135 0.61 12.65 3.23
N MET A 136 -0.51 13.00 3.85
CA MET A 136 -0.63 14.17 4.70
C MET A 136 -1.17 13.79 6.09
N ASN A 137 -0.95 14.64 7.09
CA ASN A 137 -1.51 14.46 8.43
C ASN A 137 -2.78 15.30 8.56
N ASP A 138 -3.93 14.66 8.83
CA ASP A 138 -5.22 15.34 9.06
C ASP A 138 -5.39 15.87 10.48
N GLY A 139 -4.36 15.77 11.34
CA GLY A 139 -4.37 16.11 12.76
C GLY A 139 -4.60 14.92 13.68
N GLN A 140 -5.02 13.78 13.17
CA GLN A 140 -5.24 12.54 13.93
C GLN A 140 -4.50 11.34 13.36
N ARG A 141 -4.37 11.27 12.02
CA ARG A 141 -3.78 10.13 11.30
C ARG A 141 -3.14 10.56 10.00
N MET A 142 -2.33 9.68 9.44
CA MET A 142 -1.78 9.83 8.11
C MET A 142 -2.81 9.40 7.07
N ILE A 143 -3.12 10.28 6.14
CA ILE A 143 -4.11 10.05 5.08
C ILE A 143 -3.52 10.42 3.72
N PHE A 144 -4.15 9.93 2.66
CA PHE A 144 -3.99 10.44 1.31
C PHE A 144 -5.36 10.57 0.65
N LEU A 145 -5.44 11.43 -0.34
CA LEU A 145 -6.67 11.67 -1.10
C LEU A 145 -6.58 10.99 -2.46
N LEU A 146 -7.65 10.31 -2.82
CA LEU A 146 -7.91 9.95 -4.22
C LEU A 146 -8.87 10.98 -4.80
N GLU A 147 -8.53 11.48 -5.95
CA GLU A 147 -9.29 12.51 -6.66
C GLU A 147 -9.69 12.05 -8.05
N VAL A 148 -10.96 12.21 -8.37
CA VAL A 148 -11.50 11.90 -9.70
C VAL A 148 -12.15 13.15 -10.27
N PRO A 149 -11.72 13.62 -11.46
CA PRO A 149 -12.29 14.83 -12.05
C PRO A 149 -13.73 14.61 -12.51
N ILE A 150 -14.59 15.57 -12.21
CA ILE A 150 -15.92 15.69 -12.80
C ILE A 150 -15.76 16.42 -14.12
N ILE A 151 -16.12 15.75 -15.22
CA ILE A 151 -16.04 16.34 -16.57
C ILE A 151 -17.45 16.48 -17.13
N THR A 152 -17.83 17.71 -17.47
CA THR A 152 -19.12 18.00 -18.10
C THR A 152 -18.88 18.70 -19.44
N ASN A 153 -19.41 18.13 -20.51
CA ASN A 153 -19.23 18.63 -21.86
C ASN A 153 -17.75 18.84 -22.26
N GLY A 154 -16.88 17.92 -21.84
CA GLY A 154 -15.44 17.99 -22.13
C GLY A 154 -14.66 19.04 -21.32
N ARG A 155 -15.29 19.65 -20.31
CA ARG A 155 -14.67 20.66 -19.45
C ARG A 155 -14.62 20.18 -18.01
N PHE A 156 -13.57 20.59 -17.31
CA PHE A 156 -13.44 20.35 -15.86
C PHE A 156 -14.54 21.09 -15.09
N ALA A 157 -15.37 20.38 -14.37
CA ALA A 157 -16.47 20.91 -13.57
C ALA A 157 -16.23 20.81 -12.05
N GLY A 158 -15.23 20.02 -11.64
CA GLY A 158 -14.89 19.83 -10.23
C GLY A 158 -14.19 18.50 -10.01
N VAL A 159 -14.17 18.07 -8.75
CA VAL A 159 -13.53 16.82 -8.29
C VAL A 159 -14.44 16.11 -7.30
N VAL A 160 -14.57 14.80 -7.40
CA VAL A 160 -14.98 13.92 -6.30
C VAL A 160 -13.70 13.39 -5.66
N TYR A 161 -13.60 13.46 -4.36
CA TYR A 161 -12.44 12.99 -3.63
C TYR A 161 -12.81 12.09 -2.46
N GLY A 162 -11.93 11.14 -2.14
CA GLY A 162 -12.06 10.25 -0.98
C GLY A 162 -10.79 10.25 -0.15
N GLY A 163 -10.93 10.42 1.16
CA GLY A 163 -9.83 10.30 2.12
C GLY A 163 -9.63 8.86 2.55
N ILE A 164 -8.40 8.38 2.52
CA ILE A 164 -8.01 7.02 2.90
C ILE A 164 -6.94 7.10 3.97
N CYS A 165 -7.09 6.29 5.04
CA CYS A 165 -6.04 6.14 6.04
C CYS A 165 -4.86 5.37 5.45
N ALA A 166 -3.64 5.88 5.61
CA ALA A 166 -2.44 5.22 5.12
C ALA A 166 -2.14 3.90 5.86
N ASP A 167 -2.72 3.71 7.05
CA ASP A 167 -2.52 2.52 7.88
C ASP A 167 -3.00 1.23 7.18
N PHE A 168 -3.93 1.31 6.22
CA PHE A 168 -4.39 0.13 5.49
C PHE A 168 -3.24 -0.60 4.74
N LEU A 169 -2.21 0.12 4.32
CA LEU A 169 -1.02 -0.48 3.71
C LEU A 169 -0.25 -1.32 4.71
N SER A 170 -0.13 -0.81 5.94
CA SER A 170 0.49 -1.52 7.06
C SER A 170 -0.28 -2.79 7.41
N ASP A 171 -1.60 -2.70 7.47
CA ASP A 171 -2.49 -3.82 7.77
C ASP A 171 -2.35 -4.96 6.73
N ILE A 172 -2.26 -4.63 5.45
CA ILE A 172 -2.04 -5.63 4.39
C ILE A 172 -0.70 -6.33 4.60
N VAL A 173 0.38 -5.57 4.83
CA VAL A 173 1.73 -6.15 5.03
C VAL A 173 1.79 -7.00 6.29
N VAL A 174 1.24 -6.54 7.41
CA VAL A 174 1.23 -7.27 8.68
C VAL A 174 0.41 -8.56 8.57
N ASN A 175 -0.78 -8.51 7.99
CA ASN A 175 -1.63 -9.70 7.82
C ASN A 175 -0.99 -10.77 6.93
N LEU A 176 -0.21 -10.36 5.92
CA LEU A 176 0.53 -11.28 5.06
C LEU A 176 1.80 -11.84 5.73
N ALA A 177 2.51 -10.99 6.50
CA ALA A 177 3.70 -11.42 7.24
C ALA A 177 3.39 -12.37 8.40
N MET A 178 2.20 -12.24 9.02
CA MET A 178 1.79 -13.09 10.14
C MET A 178 1.12 -14.41 9.69
N GLY A 179 0.78 -14.56 8.40
CA GLY A 179 0.00 -15.71 7.94
C GLY A 179 -1.40 -15.78 8.56
N SER A 180 -2.29 -16.60 8.01
CA SER A 180 -3.64 -16.79 8.53
C SER A 180 -3.70 -17.38 9.95
N ASP A 181 -2.59 -17.91 10.45
CA ASP A 181 -2.51 -18.61 11.75
C ASP A 181 -1.75 -17.81 12.81
N GLY A 182 -1.41 -16.55 12.57
CA GLY A 182 -0.77 -15.66 13.54
C GLY A 182 0.67 -16.05 13.92
N VAL A 183 1.33 -16.89 13.12
CA VAL A 183 2.73 -17.29 13.31
C VAL A 183 3.60 -16.49 12.34
N ALA A 184 4.47 -15.63 12.88
CA ALA A 184 5.50 -14.99 12.10
C ALA A 184 6.54 -16.05 11.66
N TYR A 185 6.82 -16.11 10.38
CA TYR A 185 7.89 -16.93 9.83
C TYR A 185 9.21 -16.17 9.83
#